data_6f6f0edb7d9b6bd8bea07248d836f537
#
_entry.id   6f6f0edb7d9b6bd8bea07248d836f537
#
_cell.length_a   1.000
_cell.length_b   1.000
_cell.length_c   1.000
_cell.angle_alpha   90.00
_cell.angle_beta   90.00
_cell.angle_gamma   90.00
#
_symmetry.space_group_name_H-M   'P 1'
#
loop_
_entity.id
_entity.type
_entity.pdbx_description
1 polymer ?
#
loop_
_entity_poly.entity_id
_entity_poly.type
_entity_poly.pdbx_seq_one_letter_code
_entity_poly.pdbx_strand_id
1 'polypeptide(L)'
;MEKMIRTMDGLNLWSESFGKPGDRPILLIMGAMNQGVFWPDAFCTQLASLGFHVVRYDHRDTGQSSKVDYQAQPYRLAELTQDALAVLHAHNLPKATVVGLSMGGYIAQLLAIEHPEAVERLVLISSSADQRPYMAATMGQATSDFDLPPPGPALLEYIRATIARPPRSPEEIEENLLTGWAITYAD
;
A
#
# COMPACT_ATOMS: atom_id res chain seq x y z
N MET A 1 16.78 6.05 7.30
CA MET A 1 16.82 5.82 8.79
C MET A 1 15.58 5.03 9.17
N GLU A 2 15.78 3.88 9.81
CA GLU A 2 14.67 3.01 10.24
C GLU A 2 14.06 3.46 11.57
N LYS A 3 12.77 3.17 11.76
CA LYS A 3 12.04 3.48 12.98
C LYS A 3 10.88 2.50 13.18
N MET A 4 10.73 2.00 14.42
CA MET A 4 9.52 1.29 14.86
C MET A 4 8.54 2.29 15.47
N ILE A 5 7.31 2.25 15.01
CA ILE A 5 6.25 3.20 15.38
C ILE A 5 5.18 2.43 16.15
N ARG A 6 4.83 2.91 17.35
CA ARG A 6 3.74 2.34 18.13
C ARG A 6 2.43 3.01 17.73
N THR A 7 1.47 2.21 17.27
CA THR A 7 0.11 2.68 16.96
C THR A 7 -0.76 2.83 18.22
N MET A 8 -1.90 3.48 18.10
CA MET A 8 -2.83 3.67 19.24
C MET A 8 -3.43 2.35 19.73
N ASP A 9 -3.65 1.38 18.85
CA ASP A 9 -4.11 0.02 19.17
C ASP A 9 -2.99 -0.91 19.62
N GLY A 10 -1.77 -0.38 19.76
CA GLY A 10 -0.64 -1.08 20.39
C GLY A 10 0.20 -1.94 19.46
N LEU A 11 0.01 -1.86 18.14
CA LEU A 11 0.86 -2.51 17.16
C LEU A 11 2.18 -1.75 16.97
N ASN A 12 3.19 -2.40 16.44
CA ASN A 12 4.42 -1.78 15.98
C ASN A 12 4.47 -1.82 14.46
N LEU A 13 4.71 -0.68 13.84
CA LEU A 13 4.90 -0.56 12.39
C LEU A 13 6.37 -0.22 12.11
N TRP A 14 6.97 -0.97 11.19
CA TRP A 14 8.27 -0.60 10.66
C TRP A 14 8.13 0.51 9.63
N SER A 15 9.06 1.45 9.67
CA SER A 15 9.17 2.50 8.67
C SER A 15 10.63 2.87 8.43
N GLU A 16 10.88 3.44 7.26
CA GLU A 16 12.21 3.94 6.89
C GLU A 16 12.09 5.29 6.18
N SER A 17 13.04 6.19 6.48
CA SER A 17 13.10 7.50 5.86
C SER A 17 14.41 7.75 5.12
N PHE A 18 14.33 8.49 4.01
CA PHE A 18 15.40 8.94 3.14
C PHE A 18 15.35 10.46 3.01
N GLY A 19 16.51 11.09 2.76
CA GLY A 19 16.60 12.55 2.68
C GLY A 19 16.75 13.21 4.05
N LYS A 20 16.50 14.51 4.12
CA LYS A 20 16.73 15.31 5.33
C LYS A 20 15.42 15.70 5.98
N PRO A 21 15.30 15.62 7.31
CA PRO A 21 14.21 16.26 8.02
C PRO A 21 14.14 17.75 7.66
N GLY A 22 12.94 18.23 7.29
CA GLY A 22 12.72 19.62 6.84
C GLY A 22 12.63 19.78 5.32
N ASP A 23 13.06 18.79 4.53
CA ASP A 23 12.76 18.73 3.10
C ASP A 23 11.26 18.45 2.88
N ARG A 24 10.79 18.62 1.63
CA ARG A 24 9.37 18.39 1.27
C ARG A 24 8.97 16.94 1.53
N PRO A 25 7.97 16.67 2.39
CA PRO A 25 7.65 15.32 2.81
C PRO A 25 6.89 14.52 1.75
N ILE A 26 7.26 13.26 1.60
CA ILE A 26 6.54 12.25 0.82
C ILE A 26 6.30 11.02 1.70
N LEU A 27 5.05 10.56 1.76
CA LEU A 27 4.68 9.26 2.31
C LEU A 27 4.38 8.30 1.17
N LEU A 28 5.07 7.16 1.14
CA LEU A 28 4.87 6.09 0.17
C LEU A 28 4.07 4.95 0.82
N ILE A 29 2.87 4.70 0.30
CA ILE A 29 1.95 3.66 0.78
C ILE A 29 1.91 2.53 -0.26
N MET A 30 2.35 1.35 0.13
CA MET A 30 2.44 0.19 -0.75
C MET A 30 1.07 -0.49 -0.96
N GLY A 31 1.01 -1.34 -1.99
CA GLY A 31 -0.15 -2.18 -2.28
C GLY A 31 -0.35 -3.33 -1.29
N ALA A 32 -1.45 -4.05 -1.43
CA ALA A 32 -1.79 -5.18 -0.58
C ALA A 32 -0.71 -6.27 -0.60
N MET A 33 -0.48 -6.89 0.54
CA MET A 33 0.44 -8.04 0.74
C MET A 33 1.93 -7.74 0.48
N ASN A 34 2.27 -6.52 0.11
CA ASN A 34 3.65 -6.12 -0.17
C ASN A 34 4.23 -5.28 0.97
N GLN A 35 5.54 -5.41 1.15
CA GLN A 35 6.32 -4.67 2.15
C GLN A 35 6.71 -3.28 1.61
N GLY A 36 7.02 -2.36 2.51
CA GLY A 36 7.49 -1.02 2.16
C GLY A 36 8.77 -1.01 1.30
N VAL A 37 9.60 -2.04 1.42
CA VAL A 37 10.83 -2.21 0.62
C VAL A 37 10.57 -2.44 -0.87
N PHE A 38 9.33 -2.75 -1.29
CA PHE A 38 8.95 -2.76 -2.71
C PHE A 38 8.95 -1.36 -3.35
N TRP A 39 9.03 -0.29 -2.56
CA TRP A 39 9.56 0.99 -3.00
C TRP A 39 11.09 0.91 -2.92
N PRO A 40 11.83 0.69 -4.04
CA PRO A 40 13.26 0.38 -3.98
C PRO A 40 14.07 1.51 -3.36
N ASP A 41 15.17 1.18 -2.67
CA ASP A 41 16.08 2.16 -2.08
C ASP A 41 16.58 3.18 -3.12
N ALA A 42 16.87 2.71 -4.33
CA ALA A 42 17.31 3.58 -5.42
C ALA A 42 16.25 4.64 -5.76
N PHE A 43 14.96 4.27 -5.80
CA PHE A 43 13.85 5.19 -6.04
C PHE A 43 13.70 6.20 -4.88
N CYS A 44 13.70 5.72 -3.64
CA CYS A 44 13.61 6.58 -2.45
C CYS A 44 14.81 7.54 -2.37
N THR A 45 16.02 7.05 -2.65
CA THR A 45 17.26 7.86 -2.67
C THR A 45 17.22 8.89 -3.79
N GLN A 46 16.72 8.54 -4.96
CA GLN A 46 16.56 9.49 -6.07
C GLN A 46 15.61 10.64 -5.71
N LEU A 47 14.46 10.33 -5.12
CA LEU A 47 13.54 11.37 -4.63
C LEU A 47 14.22 12.24 -3.56
N ALA A 48 14.96 11.63 -2.63
CA ALA A 48 15.69 12.35 -1.61
C ALA A 48 16.74 13.30 -2.20
N SER A 49 17.41 12.90 -3.27
CA SER A 49 18.39 13.75 -3.98
C SER A 49 17.75 14.97 -4.66
N LEU A 50 16.44 14.91 -4.92
CA LEU A 50 15.62 16.01 -5.45
C LEU A 50 15.03 16.94 -4.37
N GLY A 51 15.47 16.78 -3.10
CA GLY A 51 15.03 17.61 -1.97
C GLY A 51 13.69 17.18 -1.39
N PHE A 52 13.46 15.87 -1.32
CA PHE A 52 12.31 15.30 -0.60
C PHE A 52 12.76 14.53 0.63
N HIS A 53 11.96 14.61 1.69
CA HIS A 53 12.01 13.71 2.83
C HIS A 53 11.01 12.59 2.61
N VAL A 54 11.51 11.42 2.20
CA VAL A 54 10.70 10.27 1.78
C VAL A 54 10.55 9.30 2.93
N VAL A 55 9.33 8.88 3.22
CA VAL A 55 9.03 7.84 4.22
C VAL A 55 8.28 6.71 3.52
N ARG A 56 8.75 5.47 3.71
CA ARG A 56 8.04 4.23 3.39
C ARG A 56 7.82 3.42 4.66
N TYR A 57 6.83 2.55 4.67
CA TYR A 57 6.52 1.72 5.84
C TYR A 57 5.90 0.38 5.45
N ASP A 58 5.98 -0.58 6.36
CA ASP A 58 5.27 -1.84 6.26
C ASP A 58 3.88 -1.71 6.89
N HIS A 59 2.86 -2.12 6.15
CA HIS A 59 1.51 -2.27 6.74
C HIS A 59 1.54 -3.28 7.90
N ARG A 60 0.56 -3.21 8.80
CA ARG A 60 0.30 -4.33 9.72
C ARG A 60 0.21 -5.62 8.91
N ASP A 61 0.66 -6.75 9.45
CA ASP A 61 0.77 -8.05 8.81
C ASP A 61 1.80 -8.20 7.69
N THR A 62 2.55 -7.15 7.37
CA THR A 62 3.63 -7.24 6.37
C THR A 62 5.00 -6.98 6.98
N GLY A 63 6.04 -7.47 6.33
CA GLY A 63 7.44 -7.21 6.63
C GLY A 63 7.80 -7.33 8.10
N GLN A 64 8.36 -6.26 8.65
CA GLN A 64 8.80 -6.14 10.04
C GLN A 64 7.74 -5.57 10.98
N SER A 65 6.57 -5.21 10.45
CA SER A 65 5.43 -4.75 11.26
C SER A 65 4.78 -5.91 12.03
N SER A 66 4.04 -5.55 13.09
CA SER A 66 3.29 -6.51 13.92
C SER A 66 2.37 -7.38 13.09
N LYS A 67 2.30 -8.66 13.44
CA LYS A 67 1.33 -9.61 12.92
C LYS A 67 0.06 -9.56 13.76
N VAL A 68 -1.07 -9.60 13.09
CA VAL A 68 -2.40 -9.59 13.70
C VAL A 68 -3.10 -10.90 13.39
N ASP A 69 -3.72 -11.54 14.36
CA ASP A 69 -4.66 -12.61 14.09
C ASP A 69 -5.93 -12.01 13.50
N TYR A 70 -6.01 -11.97 12.17
CA TYR A 70 -7.13 -11.36 11.46
C TYR A 70 -8.49 -11.98 11.80
N GLN A 71 -8.52 -13.26 12.18
CA GLN A 71 -9.77 -13.91 12.58
C GLN A 71 -10.25 -13.41 13.94
N ALA A 72 -9.32 -13.18 14.87
CA ALA A 72 -9.63 -12.66 16.20
C ALA A 72 -9.81 -11.13 16.20
N GLN A 73 -9.08 -10.41 15.38
CA GLN A 73 -9.05 -8.94 15.31
C GLN A 73 -9.08 -8.47 13.85
N PRO A 74 -10.22 -8.60 13.15
CA PRO A 74 -10.32 -8.15 11.77
C PRO A 74 -10.16 -6.63 11.68
N TYR A 75 -9.43 -6.17 10.67
CA TYR A 75 -9.23 -4.75 10.38
C TYR A 75 -9.64 -4.41 8.94
N ARG A 76 -9.90 -3.16 8.69
CA ARG A 76 -10.37 -2.61 7.42
C ARG A 76 -9.39 -1.54 6.92
N LEU A 77 -9.69 -0.94 5.78
CA LEU A 77 -8.92 0.17 5.24
C LEU A 77 -8.86 1.38 6.20
N ALA A 78 -9.88 1.57 7.03
CA ALA A 78 -9.90 2.64 8.03
C ALA A 78 -8.76 2.49 9.05
N GLU A 79 -8.52 1.29 9.57
CA GLU A 79 -7.40 1.03 10.48
C GLU A 79 -6.05 1.24 9.78
N LEU A 80 -5.92 0.83 8.51
CA LEU A 80 -4.72 1.07 7.71
C LEU A 80 -4.51 2.57 7.42
N THR A 81 -5.59 3.35 7.32
CA THR A 81 -5.54 4.81 7.20
C THR A 81 -5.02 5.45 8.48
N GLN A 82 -5.46 4.98 9.65
CA GLN A 82 -4.93 5.43 10.94
C GLN A 82 -3.46 5.04 11.12
N ASP A 83 -3.03 3.89 10.60
CA ASP A 83 -1.62 3.50 10.56
C ASP A 83 -0.79 4.49 9.74
N ALA A 84 -1.25 4.86 8.55
CA ALA A 84 -0.58 5.85 7.70
C ALA A 84 -0.47 7.22 8.40
N LEU A 85 -1.51 7.65 9.10
CA LEU A 85 -1.50 8.86 9.91
C LEU A 85 -0.51 8.77 11.06
N ALA A 86 -0.45 7.63 11.75
CA ALA A 86 0.51 7.39 12.82
C ALA A 86 1.96 7.45 12.31
N VAL A 87 2.23 6.95 11.09
CA VAL A 87 3.54 7.06 10.43
C VAL A 87 3.90 8.53 10.19
N LEU A 88 2.99 9.34 9.64
CA LEU A 88 3.22 10.78 9.44
C LEU A 88 3.55 11.47 10.76
N HIS A 89 2.76 11.25 11.81
CA HIS A 89 2.99 11.86 13.12
C HIS A 89 4.34 11.45 13.72
N ALA A 90 4.68 10.16 13.64
CA ALA A 90 5.93 9.65 14.19
C ALA A 90 7.18 10.21 13.49
N HIS A 91 7.05 10.58 12.23
CA HIS A 91 8.11 11.24 11.46
C HIS A 91 8.06 12.78 11.54
N ASN A 92 7.16 13.35 12.36
CA ASN A 92 6.93 14.80 12.48
C ASN A 92 6.57 15.46 11.14
N LEU A 93 5.76 14.79 10.34
CA LEU A 93 5.27 15.26 9.05
C LEU A 93 3.80 15.68 9.17
N PRO A 94 3.53 16.94 9.53
CA PRO A 94 2.14 17.40 9.74
C PRO A 94 1.35 17.41 8.44
N LYS A 95 2.03 17.50 7.28
CA LYS A 95 1.42 17.50 5.97
C LYS A 95 2.40 16.95 4.93
N ALA A 96 1.96 16.05 4.06
CA ALA A 96 2.82 15.37 3.09
C ALA A 96 2.16 15.22 1.72
N THR A 97 2.98 15.06 0.68
CA THR A 97 2.54 14.41 -0.56
C THR A 97 2.39 12.93 -0.27
N VAL A 98 1.19 12.39 -0.47
CA VAL A 98 0.90 10.98 -0.23
C VAL A 98 0.82 10.25 -1.56
N VAL A 99 1.66 9.23 -1.72
CA VAL A 99 1.74 8.39 -2.92
C VAL A 99 1.24 7.00 -2.55
N GLY A 100 0.16 6.56 -3.18
CA GLY A 100 -0.43 5.25 -2.91
C GLY A 100 -0.48 4.37 -4.15
N LEU A 101 0.04 3.15 -4.03
CA LEU A 101 0.01 2.14 -5.08
C LEU A 101 -1.08 1.12 -4.78
N SER A 102 -1.98 0.84 -5.74
CA SER A 102 -3.05 -0.17 -5.61
C SER A 102 -3.87 0.05 -4.33
N MET A 103 -3.90 -0.89 -3.38
CA MET A 103 -4.54 -0.74 -2.06
C MET A 103 -4.04 0.51 -1.32
N GLY A 104 -2.76 0.83 -1.44
CA GLY A 104 -2.19 2.07 -0.88
C GLY A 104 -2.85 3.33 -1.44
N GLY A 105 -3.36 3.28 -2.67
CA GLY A 105 -4.13 4.37 -3.27
C GLY A 105 -5.51 4.56 -2.61
N TYR A 106 -6.18 3.49 -2.20
CA TYR A 106 -7.43 3.60 -1.41
C TYR A 106 -7.16 4.19 -0.03
N ILE A 107 -6.09 3.74 0.64
CA ILE A 107 -5.66 4.30 1.94
C ILE A 107 -5.34 5.79 1.79
N ALA A 108 -4.61 6.16 0.75
CA ALA A 108 -4.24 7.56 0.48
C ALA A 108 -5.46 8.45 0.22
N GLN A 109 -6.48 7.94 -0.50
CA GLN A 109 -7.75 8.65 -0.72
C GLN A 109 -8.53 8.81 0.59
N LEU A 110 -8.65 7.75 1.40
CA LEU A 110 -9.31 7.84 2.71
C LEU A 110 -8.57 8.83 3.63
N LEU A 111 -7.24 8.78 3.65
CA LEU A 111 -6.44 9.75 4.42
C LEU A 111 -6.71 11.19 3.98
N ALA A 112 -6.85 11.45 2.67
CA ALA A 112 -7.16 12.77 2.16
C ALA A 112 -8.60 13.23 2.48
N ILE A 113 -9.54 12.30 2.62
CA ILE A 113 -10.95 12.60 2.96
C ILE A 113 -11.10 12.81 4.47
N GLU A 114 -10.51 11.94 5.28
CA GLU A 114 -10.69 11.92 6.74
C GLU A 114 -9.74 12.91 7.44
N HIS A 115 -8.54 13.14 6.86
CA HIS A 115 -7.47 13.97 7.42
C HIS A 115 -6.89 14.92 6.34
N PRO A 116 -7.70 15.81 5.75
CA PRO A 116 -7.27 16.71 4.66
C PRO A 116 -6.11 17.64 5.07
N GLU A 117 -5.97 17.91 6.36
CA GLU A 117 -4.85 18.68 6.92
C GLU A 117 -3.51 17.96 6.77
N ALA A 118 -3.51 16.62 6.75
CA ALA A 118 -2.30 15.80 6.64
C ALA A 118 -1.83 15.57 5.19
N VAL A 119 -2.68 15.87 4.19
CA VAL A 119 -2.38 15.61 2.77
C VAL A 119 -2.21 16.90 2.01
N GLU A 120 -1.00 17.15 1.49
CA GLU A 120 -0.71 18.28 0.61
C GLU A 120 -1.08 17.98 -0.85
N ARG A 121 -0.67 16.82 -1.32
CA ARG A 121 -0.93 16.31 -2.67
C ARG A 121 -1.16 14.80 -2.62
N LEU A 122 -1.95 14.33 -3.57
CA LEU A 122 -2.27 12.92 -3.72
C LEU A 122 -1.74 12.43 -5.07
N VAL A 123 -1.01 11.31 -5.04
CA VAL A 123 -0.54 10.60 -6.23
C VAL A 123 -1.05 9.17 -6.15
N LEU A 124 -1.85 8.76 -7.12
CA LEU A 124 -2.43 7.42 -7.20
C LEU A 124 -1.79 6.65 -8.34
N ILE A 125 -1.26 5.48 -8.03
CA ILE A 125 -0.61 4.58 -8.99
C ILE A 125 -1.38 3.28 -9.02
N SER A 126 -1.86 2.87 -10.20
CA SER A 126 -2.60 1.61 -10.39
C SER A 126 -3.71 1.42 -9.35
N SER A 127 -4.48 2.47 -9.10
CA SER A 127 -5.59 2.51 -8.14
C SER A 127 -6.79 3.22 -8.76
N SER A 128 -7.95 3.11 -8.13
CA SER A 128 -9.20 3.71 -8.59
C SER A 128 -9.95 4.40 -7.45
N ALA A 129 -11.02 5.14 -7.77
CA ALA A 129 -11.91 5.71 -6.77
C ALA A 129 -12.90 4.68 -6.19
N ASP A 130 -13.09 3.54 -6.87
CA ASP A 130 -14.03 2.50 -6.47
C ASP A 130 -13.42 1.12 -6.68
N GLN A 131 -13.24 0.36 -5.60
CA GLN A 131 -12.73 -1.01 -5.66
C GLN A 131 -13.82 -2.08 -5.80
N ARG A 132 -15.11 -1.71 -5.72
CA ARG A 132 -16.22 -2.67 -5.76
C ARG A 132 -16.23 -3.53 -7.02
N PRO A 133 -16.01 -2.98 -8.24
CA PRO A 133 -15.93 -3.81 -9.44
C PRO A 133 -14.80 -4.85 -9.39
N TYR A 134 -13.64 -4.46 -8.86
CA TYR A 134 -12.50 -5.35 -8.68
C TYR A 134 -12.84 -6.49 -7.70
N MET A 135 -13.40 -6.15 -6.54
CA MET A 135 -13.75 -7.13 -5.52
C MET A 135 -14.85 -8.09 -6.01
N ALA A 136 -15.91 -7.56 -6.63
CA ALA A 136 -17.00 -8.36 -7.20
C ALA A 136 -16.47 -9.33 -8.26
N ALA A 137 -15.66 -8.84 -9.21
CA ALA A 137 -15.07 -9.68 -10.25
C ALA A 137 -14.15 -10.77 -9.68
N THR A 138 -13.32 -10.44 -8.68
CA THR A 138 -12.44 -11.41 -8.01
C THR A 138 -13.24 -12.53 -7.32
N MET A 139 -14.38 -12.20 -6.74
CA MET A 139 -15.31 -13.14 -6.09
C MET A 139 -16.24 -13.85 -7.07
N GLY A 140 -16.14 -13.58 -8.38
CA GLY A 140 -17.02 -14.15 -9.39
C GLY A 140 -18.45 -13.60 -9.40
N GLN A 141 -18.65 -12.43 -8.80
CA GLN A 141 -19.95 -11.74 -8.76
C GLN A 141 -20.16 -10.87 -10.01
N ALA A 142 -21.42 -10.49 -10.28
CA ALA A 142 -21.76 -9.59 -11.37
C ALA A 142 -21.13 -8.21 -11.17
N THR A 143 -20.70 -7.60 -12.28
CA THR A 143 -20.05 -6.28 -12.29
C THR A 143 -20.80 -5.25 -13.14
N SER A 144 -21.96 -5.62 -13.70
CA SER A 144 -22.78 -4.77 -14.58
C SER A 144 -23.31 -3.49 -13.93
N ASP A 145 -23.39 -3.48 -12.60
CA ASP A 145 -23.99 -2.38 -11.82
C ASP A 145 -22.96 -1.32 -11.39
N PHE A 146 -21.72 -1.43 -11.89
CA PHE A 146 -20.64 -0.49 -11.56
C PHE A 146 -20.27 0.37 -12.78
N ASP A 147 -19.95 1.64 -12.54
CA ASP A 147 -19.55 2.58 -13.59
C ASP A 147 -18.11 2.30 -14.10
N LEU A 148 -17.27 1.67 -13.27
CA LEU A 148 -15.90 1.31 -13.63
C LEU A 148 -15.82 -0.13 -14.13
N PRO A 149 -15.03 -0.42 -15.17
CA PRO A 149 -14.86 -1.78 -15.66
C PRO A 149 -14.12 -2.65 -14.64
N PRO A 150 -14.41 -3.96 -14.60
CA PRO A 150 -13.63 -4.92 -13.83
C PRO A 150 -12.22 -5.08 -14.42
N PRO A 151 -11.29 -5.71 -13.66
CA PRO A 151 -9.98 -6.10 -14.19
C PRO A 151 -10.10 -7.04 -15.38
N GLY A 152 -9.07 -7.03 -16.24
CA GLY A 152 -9.01 -7.93 -17.41
C GLY A 152 -9.02 -9.41 -17.01
N PRO A 153 -9.50 -10.31 -17.91
CA PRO A 153 -9.68 -11.73 -17.60
C PRO A 153 -8.40 -12.44 -17.15
N ALA A 154 -7.26 -12.15 -17.76
CA ALA A 154 -5.97 -12.75 -17.41
C ALA A 154 -5.55 -12.41 -15.96
N LEU A 155 -5.75 -11.16 -15.53
CA LEU A 155 -5.47 -10.74 -14.16
C LEU A 155 -6.41 -11.43 -13.16
N LEU A 156 -7.70 -11.55 -13.50
CA LEU A 156 -8.66 -12.23 -12.63
C LEU A 156 -8.34 -13.71 -12.49
N GLU A 157 -7.95 -14.38 -13.55
CA GLU A 157 -7.53 -15.79 -13.52
C GLU A 157 -6.29 -15.97 -12.63
N TYR A 158 -5.28 -15.12 -12.81
CA TYR A 158 -4.07 -15.11 -11.99
C TYR A 158 -4.39 -14.91 -10.50
N ILE A 159 -5.21 -13.92 -10.17
CA ILE A 159 -5.61 -13.64 -8.77
C ILE A 159 -6.33 -14.83 -8.16
N ARG A 160 -7.31 -15.41 -8.87
CA ARG A 160 -8.06 -16.57 -8.38
C ARG A 160 -7.16 -17.79 -8.18
N ALA A 161 -6.24 -18.04 -9.12
CA ALA A 161 -5.27 -19.13 -9.01
C ALA A 161 -4.36 -18.94 -7.78
N THR A 162 -3.85 -17.72 -7.56
CA THR A 162 -3.00 -17.40 -6.41
C THR A 162 -3.75 -17.54 -5.08
N ILE A 163 -5.02 -17.11 -5.00
CA ILE A 163 -5.85 -17.28 -3.81
C ILE A 163 -6.11 -18.76 -3.54
N ALA A 164 -6.44 -19.54 -4.57
CA ALA A 164 -6.74 -20.96 -4.44
C ALA A 164 -5.49 -21.78 -4.03
N ARG A 165 -4.31 -21.39 -4.53
CA ARG A 165 -3.03 -22.03 -4.23
C ARG A 165 -1.97 -20.97 -3.95
N PRO A 166 -1.90 -20.42 -2.74
CA PRO A 166 -0.88 -19.43 -2.39
C PRO A 166 0.53 -20.04 -2.46
N PRO A 167 1.52 -19.31 -2.97
CA PRO A 167 2.91 -19.79 -3.03
C PRO A 167 3.46 -20.01 -1.62
N ARG A 168 4.29 -21.05 -1.46
CA ARG A 168 4.77 -21.53 -0.14
C ARG A 168 6.28 -21.56 0.01
N SER A 169 7.03 -21.43 -1.09
CA SER A 169 8.49 -21.32 -1.05
C SER A 169 8.94 -19.98 -1.64
N PRO A 170 10.18 -19.53 -1.35
CA PRO A 170 10.76 -18.34 -1.98
C PRO A 170 10.71 -18.42 -3.51
N GLU A 171 10.99 -19.56 -4.08
CA GLU A 171 10.99 -19.78 -5.54
C GLU A 171 9.57 -19.66 -6.12
N GLU A 172 8.57 -20.26 -5.46
CA GLU A 172 7.16 -20.12 -5.85
C GLU A 172 6.67 -18.68 -5.73
N ILE A 173 7.14 -17.93 -4.71
CA ILE A 173 6.81 -16.52 -4.52
C ILE A 173 7.40 -15.70 -5.68
N GLU A 174 8.68 -15.92 -6.04
CA GLU A 174 9.33 -15.22 -7.13
C GLU A 174 8.63 -15.49 -8.47
N GLU A 175 8.35 -16.76 -8.80
CA GLU A 175 7.64 -17.15 -10.02
C GLU A 175 6.24 -16.52 -10.09
N ASN A 176 5.52 -16.53 -8.97
CA ASN A 176 4.20 -15.92 -8.88
C ASN A 176 4.25 -14.41 -9.10
N LEU A 177 5.22 -13.70 -8.50
CA LEU A 177 5.42 -12.26 -8.72
C LEU A 177 5.76 -11.95 -10.17
N LEU A 178 6.68 -12.70 -10.79
CA LEU A 178 7.05 -12.52 -12.19
C LEU A 178 5.87 -12.74 -13.13
N THR A 179 5.04 -13.76 -12.85
CA THR A 179 3.81 -14.03 -13.61
C THR A 179 2.81 -12.87 -13.49
N GLY A 180 2.59 -12.38 -12.28
CA GLY A 180 1.70 -11.23 -12.04
C GLY A 180 2.19 -9.97 -12.76
N TRP A 181 3.48 -9.71 -12.73
CA TRP A 181 4.07 -8.56 -13.44
C TRP A 181 3.95 -8.70 -14.96
N ALA A 182 4.21 -9.87 -15.52
CA ALA A 182 4.04 -10.10 -16.96
C ALA A 182 2.60 -9.82 -17.43
N ILE A 183 1.59 -10.16 -16.61
CA ILE A 183 0.18 -9.86 -16.92
C ILE A 183 -0.12 -8.36 -16.79
N THR A 184 0.48 -7.69 -15.81
CA THR A 184 0.14 -6.29 -15.48
C THR A 184 0.86 -5.29 -16.38
N TYR A 185 2.05 -5.66 -16.89
CA TYR A 185 2.90 -4.81 -17.71
C TYR A 185 3.03 -5.30 -19.16
N ALA A 186 2.27 -6.33 -19.57
CA ALA A 186 2.18 -6.73 -20.95
C ALA A 186 1.36 -5.69 -21.71
N ASP A 187 2.08 -4.78 -22.43
CA ASP A 187 1.64 -3.77 -23.43
C ASP A 187 0.42 -2.89 -23.09
#